data_1382571376041e9dcb67347d9f35f7e9
#
_entry.id   1382571376041e9dcb67347d9f35f7e9
#
_cell.length_a   1.000
_cell.length_b   1.000
_cell.length_c   1.000
_cell.angle_alpha   90.00
_cell.angle_beta   90.00
_cell.angle_gamma   90.00
#
_symmetry.space_group_name_H-M   'P 1'
#
loop_
_entity.id
_entity.type
_entity.pdbx_description
1 polymer ?
#
loop_
_entity_poly.entity_id
_entity_poly.type
_entity_poly.pdbx_seq_one_letter_code
_entity_poly.pdbx_strand_id
1 'polypeptide(L)'
;MALLKEKFASLPEFLRGPVLACIKNPEADPFFRNAPHLLVVHAKEGAVTPTEDCVAACAYFDILMQGCGYGTTWCGFLKMIVDAVPEAIDLLGLPRGTPFYAMLFGRPDVTYLRIPPR
;
A
#
# COMPACT_ATOMS: atom_id res chain seq x y z
N MET A 1 -13.04 4.29 -3.91
CA MET A 1 -13.95 3.22 -4.43
C MET A 1 -14.69 3.64 -5.70
N ALA A 2 -15.24 4.86 -5.82
CA ALA A 2 -15.95 5.30 -7.05
C ALA A 2 -15.09 5.11 -8.32
N LEU A 3 -13.85 5.60 -8.30
CA LEU A 3 -12.90 5.47 -9.41
C LEU A 3 -12.64 4.01 -9.82
N LEU A 4 -12.49 3.09 -8.86
CA LEU A 4 -12.25 1.67 -9.14
C LEU A 4 -13.50 0.98 -9.70
N LYS A 5 -14.70 1.42 -9.31
CA LYS A 5 -15.95 0.93 -9.90
C LYS A 5 -16.08 1.36 -11.36
N GLU A 6 -15.80 2.63 -11.66
CA GLU A 6 -15.84 3.18 -13.01
C GLU A 6 -14.85 2.48 -13.94
N LYS A 7 -13.64 2.20 -13.45
CA LYS A 7 -12.57 1.54 -14.22
C LYS A 7 -12.59 0.01 -14.13
N PHE A 8 -13.61 -0.60 -13.52
CA PHE A 8 -13.63 -2.03 -13.20
C PHE A 8 -13.33 -2.94 -14.40
N ALA A 9 -13.90 -2.64 -15.57
CA ALA A 9 -13.71 -3.45 -16.78
C ALA A 9 -12.26 -3.44 -17.29
N SER A 10 -11.52 -2.37 -17.04
CA SER A 10 -10.12 -2.21 -17.44
C SER A 10 -9.12 -2.69 -16.39
N LEU A 11 -9.58 -3.06 -15.18
CA LEU A 11 -8.69 -3.55 -14.12
C LEU A 11 -8.07 -4.90 -14.48
N PRO A 12 -6.81 -5.13 -14.11
CA PRO A 12 -6.20 -6.45 -14.13
C PRO A 12 -7.02 -7.46 -13.34
N GLU A 13 -7.02 -8.72 -13.79
CA GLU A 13 -7.85 -9.78 -13.21
C GLU A 13 -7.66 -9.94 -11.71
N PHE A 14 -6.42 -9.88 -11.22
CA PHE A 14 -6.09 -10.02 -9.80
C PHE A 14 -6.66 -8.92 -8.90
N LEU A 15 -6.97 -7.73 -9.46
CA LEU A 15 -7.60 -6.62 -8.72
C LEU A 15 -9.13 -6.71 -8.71
N ARG A 16 -9.74 -7.40 -9.65
CA ARG A 16 -11.21 -7.47 -9.78
C ARG A 16 -11.86 -8.14 -8.57
N GLY A 17 -11.29 -9.23 -8.08
CA GLY A 17 -11.78 -9.93 -6.89
C GLY A 17 -11.85 -9.04 -5.65
N PRO A 18 -10.72 -8.45 -5.21
CA PRO A 18 -10.71 -7.48 -4.10
C PRO A 18 -11.66 -6.30 -4.28
N VAL A 19 -11.73 -5.71 -5.48
CA VAL A 19 -12.64 -4.60 -5.76
C VAL A 19 -14.10 -5.04 -5.65
N LEU A 20 -14.46 -6.22 -6.16
CA LEU A 20 -15.81 -6.80 -6.00
C LEU A 20 -16.16 -7.04 -4.54
N ALA A 21 -15.20 -7.50 -3.72
CA ALA A 21 -15.41 -7.69 -2.29
C ALA A 21 -15.79 -6.38 -1.62
N CYS A 22 -15.07 -5.28 -1.89
CA CYS A 22 -15.42 -3.95 -1.38
C CYS A 22 -16.77 -3.43 -1.90
N ILE A 23 -17.16 -3.77 -3.13
CA ILE A 23 -18.46 -3.35 -3.69
C ILE A 23 -19.61 -4.07 -2.98
N LYS A 24 -19.45 -5.37 -2.72
CA LYS A 24 -20.46 -6.21 -2.06
C LYS A 24 -20.57 -5.93 -0.56
N ASN A 25 -19.45 -5.68 0.07
CA ASN A 25 -19.36 -5.37 1.50
C ASN A 25 -18.47 -4.14 1.70
N PRO A 26 -19.04 -2.94 1.90
CA PRO A 26 -18.28 -1.72 2.11
C PRO A 26 -17.37 -1.74 3.35
N GLU A 27 -17.67 -2.60 4.33
CA GLU A 27 -16.84 -2.80 5.53
C GLU A 27 -15.62 -3.69 5.26
N ALA A 28 -15.61 -4.43 4.13
CA ALA A 28 -14.46 -5.22 3.75
C ALA A 28 -13.35 -4.31 3.24
N ASP A 29 -12.15 -4.49 3.78
CA ASP A 29 -10.95 -3.76 3.37
C ASP A 29 -9.82 -4.73 2.99
N PRO A 30 -9.90 -5.36 1.81
CA PRO A 30 -8.87 -6.29 1.36
C PRO A 30 -7.55 -5.60 1.00
N PHE A 31 -7.56 -4.28 0.79
CA PHE A 31 -6.39 -3.52 0.37
C PHE A 31 -5.55 -3.05 1.55
N PHE A 32 -6.18 -2.48 2.56
CA PHE A 32 -5.50 -1.89 3.72
C PHE A 32 -5.70 -2.71 4.99
N ARG A 33 -6.56 -3.76 4.96
CA ARG A 33 -6.78 -4.71 6.06
C ARG A 33 -7.15 -4.03 7.38
N ASN A 34 -7.93 -2.96 7.29
CA ASN A 34 -8.32 -2.11 8.42
C ASN A 34 -7.13 -1.57 9.22
N ALA A 35 -5.95 -1.44 8.61
CA ALA A 35 -4.79 -0.85 9.25
C ALA A 35 -5.08 0.61 9.63
N PRO A 36 -4.72 1.06 10.84
CA PRO A 36 -5.05 2.40 11.30
C PRO A 36 -4.22 3.49 10.62
N HIS A 37 -3.06 3.13 10.05
CA HIS A 37 -2.14 4.09 9.48
C HIS A 37 -1.56 3.60 8.16
N LEU A 38 -1.38 4.55 7.24
CA LEU A 38 -0.70 4.38 5.96
C LEU A 38 0.49 5.33 5.89
N LEU A 39 1.68 4.79 5.68
CA LEU A 39 2.86 5.56 5.29
C LEU A 39 2.99 5.53 3.78
N VAL A 40 3.18 6.68 3.16
CA VAL A 40 3.55 6.80 1.75
C VAL A 40 4.91 7.47 1.67
N VAL A 41 5.87 6.78 1.10
CA VAL A 41 7.21 7.31 0.80
C VAL A 41 7.27 7.60 -0.68
N HIS A 42 7.63 8.81 -1.05
CA HIS A 42 7.77 9.21 -2.44
C HIS A 42 9.12 9.88 -2.68
N ALA A 43 9.61 9.76 -3.90
CA ALA A 43 10.87 10.38 -4.29
C ALA A 43 10.63 11.83 -4.73
N LYS A 44 11.60 12.69 -4.39
CA LYS A 44 11.66 14.07 -4.90
C LYS A 44 11.98 14.06 -6.39
N GLU A 45 11.47 15.06 -7.11
CA GLU A 45 11.86 15.30 -8.50
C GLU A 45 13.38 15.47 -8.62
N GLY A 46 13.98 14.81 -9.61
CA GLY A 46 15.43 14.82 -9.85
C GLY A 46 16.22 13.80 -9.03
N ALA A 47 15.56 12.93 -8.24
CA ALA A 47 16.25 11.80 -7.59
C ALA A 47 16.88 10.86 -8.63
N VAL A 48 18.08 10.36 -8.35
CA VAL A 48 18.84 9.50 -9.28
C VAL A 48 18.28 8.07 -9.31
N THR A 49 17.90 7.56 -8.12
CA THR A 49 17.37 6.19 -7.93
C THR A 49 16.03 6.22 -7.16
N PRO A 50 14.99 6.87 -7.74
CA PRO A 50 13.80 7.23 -6.99
C PRO A 50 13.02 6.03 -6.44
N THR A 51 12.95 4.94 -7.20
CA THR A 51 12.22 3.73 -6.77
C THR A 51 12.98 3.00 -5.67
N GLU A 52 14.27 2.83 -5.85
CA GLU A 52 15.16 2.18 -4.89
C GLU A 52 15.20 2.95 -3.56
N ASP A 53 15.25 4.28 -3.63
CA ASP A 53 15.24 5.15 -2.46
C ASP A 53 13.94 4.98 -1.65
N CYS A 54 12.79 4.91 -2.33
CA CYS A 54 11.51 4.66 -1.67
C CYS A 54 11.47 3.29 -0.98
N VAL A 55 11.95 2.24 -1.66
CA VAL A 55 11.99 0.89 -1.11
C VAL A 55 12.96 0.79 0.07
N ALA A 56 14.13 1.38 -0.03
CA ALA A 56 15.11 1.41 1.05
C ALA A 56 14.57 2.13 2.30
N ALA A 57 13.89 3.26 2.11
CA ALA A 57 13.26 3.99 3.20
C ALA A 57 12.13 3.17 3.87
N CYS A 58 11.30 2.47 3.09
CA CYS A 58 10.29 1.57 3.62
C CYS A 58 10.90 0.41 4.40
N ALA A 59 11.99 -0.20 3.91
CA ALA A 59 12.67 -1.29 4.61
C ALA A 59 13.26 -0.82 5.95
N TYR A 60 13.84 0.37 5.98
CA TYR A 60 14.34 0.96 7.21
C TYR A 60 13.20 1.25 8.21
N PHE A 61 12.10 1.82 7.72
CA PHE A 61 10.90 2.06 8.52
C PHE A 61 10.34 0.76 9.12
N ASP A 62 10.29 -0.32 8.34
CA ASP A 62 9.82 -1.62 8.79
C ASP A 62 10.61 -2.13 10.00
N ILE A 63 11.94 -2.11 9.92
CA ILE A 63 12.83 -2.53 11.01
C ILE A 63 12.67 -1.65 12.23
N LEU A 64 12.64 -0.31 12.02
CA LEU A 64 12.50 0.66 13.10
C LEU A 64 11.18 0.49 13.85
N MET A 65 10.07 0.35 13.13
CA MET A 65 8.74 0.22 13.72
C MET A 65 8.59 -1.08 14.50
N GLN A 66 9.14 -2.18 14.01
CA GLN A 66 9.16 -3.45 14.75
C GLN A 66 10.00 -3.33 16.02
N GLY A 67 11.12 -2.63 15.98
CA GLY A 67 11.93 -2.34 17.18
C GLY A 67 11.18 -1.48 18.22
N CYS A 68 10.22 -0.66 17.77
CA CYS A 68 9.34 0.13 18.63
C CYS A 68 8.07 -0.61 19.08
N GLY A 69 7.90 -1.88 18.71
CA GLY A 69 6.73 -2.70 19.09
C GLY A 69 5.50 -2.49 18.20
N TYR A 70 5.66 -1.92 17.01
CA TYR A 70 4.60 -1.79 16.02
C TYR A 70 4.67 -2.90 14.98
N GLY A 71 3.50 -3.29 14.45
CA GLY A 71 3.38 -4.16 13.29
C GLY A 71 3.38 -3.35 12.00
N THR A 72 3.98 -3.90 10.96
CA THR A 72 4.08 -3.28 9.63
C THR A 72 3.72 -4.27 8.54
N THR A 73 3.22 -3.78 7.43
CA THR A 73 2.95 -4.59 6.23
C THR A 73 3.20 -3.75 4.97
N TRP A 74 3.91 -4.31 4.01
CA TRP A 74 4.13 -3.68 2.70
C TRP A 74 2.83 -3.62 1.92
N CYS A 75 2.41 -2.41 1.52
CA CYS A 75 1.14 -2.19 0.82
C CYS A 75 1.33 -2.22 -0.70
N GLY A 76 1.69 -3.39 -1.24
CA GLY A 76 1.86 -3.58 -2.67
C GLY A 76 0.57 -3.35 -3.48
N PHE A 77 -0.60 -3.62 -2.88
CA PHE A 77 -1.88 -3.37 -3.54
C PHE A 77 -2.09 -1.91 -3.95
N LEU A 78 -1.69 -0.95 -3.11
CA LEU A 78 -1.80 0.46 -3.47
C LEU A 78 -0.94 0.79 -4.70
N LYS A 79 0.29 0.27 -4.76
CA LYS A 79 1.16 0.42 -5.93
C LYS A 79 0.51 -0.19 -7.18
N MET A 80 -0.02 -1.39 -7.09
CA MET A 80 -0.70 -2.08 -8.19
C MET A 80 -1.96 -1.33 -8.66
N ILE A 81 -2.72 -0.72 -7.74
CA ILE A 81 -3.89 0.10 -8.08
C ILE A 81 -3.45 1.33 -8.86
N VAL A 82 -2.42 2.04 -8.41
CA VAL A 82 -1.91 3.24 -9.12
C VAL A 82 -1.32 2.88 -10.48
N ASP A 83 -0.64 1.74 -10.60
CA ASP A 83 -0.12 1.28 -11.89
C ASP A 83 -1.25 0.93 -12.89
N ALA A 84 -2.36 0.39 -12.41
CA ALA A 84 -3.53 0.06 -13.22
C ALA A 84 -4.43 1.29 -13.51
N VAL A 85 -4.52 2.21 -12.56
CA VAL A 85 -5.35 3.41 -12.59
C VAL A 85 -4.51 4.59 -12.11
N PRO A 86 -3.73 5.23 -13.01
CA PRO A 86 -2.79 6.30 -12.63
C PRO A 86 -3.44 7.49 -11.90
N GLU A 87 -4.72 7.72 -12.14
CA GLU A 87 -5.49 8.77 -11.46
C GLU A 87 -5.66 8.52 -9.96
N ALA A 88 -5.49 7.28 -9.51
CA ALA A 88 -5.60 6.93 -8.08
C ALA A 88 -4.52 7.61 -7.22
N ILE A 89 -3.38 8.01 -7.81
CA ILE A 89 -2.33 8.73 -7.09
C ILE A 89 -2.78 10.13 -6.63
N ASP A 90 -3.77 10.72 -7.31
CA ASP A 90 -4.33 12.01 -6.96
C ASP A 90 -4.95 11.99 -5.54
N LEU A 91 -5.43 10.81 -5.08
CA LEU A 91 -5.94 10.60 -3.71
C LEU A 91 -4.84 10.69 -2.64
N LEU A 92 -3.60 10.50 -3.03
CA LEU A 92 -2.43 10.63 -2.16
C LEU A 92 -1.87 12.06 -2.15
N GLY A 93 -2.43 12.96 -2.96
CA GLY A 93 -1.94 14.32 -3.13
C GLY A 93 -0.60 14.41 -3.86
N LEU A 94 -0.23 13.39 -4.62
CA LEU A 94 1.02 13.33 -5.36
C LEU A 94 0.79 13.55 -6.86
N PRO A 95 1.74 14.20 -7.57
CA PRO A 95 1.71 14.31 -9.03
C PRO A 95 1.71 12.93 -9.69
N ARG A 96 1.04 12.81 -10.83
CA ARG A 96 1.04 11.56 -11.62
C ARG A 96 2.45 11.22 -12.09
N GLY A 97 2.79 9.94 -12.01
CA GLY A 97 4.12 9.45 -12.35
C GLY A 97 5.17 9.60 -11.23
N THR A 98 4.80 10.16 -10.07
CA THR A 98 5.71 10.21 -8.92
C THR A 98 6.06 8.80 -8.45
N PRO A 99 7.34 8.42 -8.39
CA PRO A 99 7.76 7.17 -7.78
C PRO A 99 7.42 7.17 -6.29
N PHE A 100 6.75 6.13 -5.82
CA PHE A 100 6.38 5.97 -4.42
C PHE A 100 6.31 4.51 -4.02
N TYR A 101 6.33 4.27 -2.72
CA TYR A 101 5.90 3.02 -2.12
C TYR A 101 5.12 3.29 -0.84
N ALA A 102 4.39 2.28 -0.36
CA ALA A 102 3.54 2.45 0.81
C ALA A 102 3.63 1.29 1.77
N MET A 103 3.43 1.60 3.05
CA MET A 103 3.35 0.61 4.13
C MET A 103 2.16 0.89 5.03
N LEU A 104 1.55 -0.17 5.50
CA LEU A 104 0.57 -0.13 6.57
C LEU A 104 1.27 -0.34 7.90
N PHE A 105 0.80 0.31 8.96
CA PHE A 105 1.36 0.08 10.30
C PHE A 105 0.33 0.34 11.39
N GLY A 106 0.58 -0.24 12.55
CA GLY A 106 -0.28 -0.08 13.71
C GLY A 106 0.20 -0.94 14.87
N ARG A 107 -0.51 -0.89 15.99
CA ARG A 107 -0.25 -1.80 17.10
C ARG A 107 -0.66 -3.21 16.71
N PRO A 108 0.21 -4.23 16.87
CA PRO A 108 -0.15 -5.60 16.57
C PRO A 108 -1.22 -6.09 17.57
N ASP A 109 -2.21 -6.79 17.04
CA ASP A 109 -3.27 -7.44 17.82
C ASP A 109 -2.91 -8.91 18.19
N VAL A 110 -1.80 -9.39 17.64
CA VAL A 110 -1.31 -10.75 17.84
C VAL A 110 0.17 -10.73 18.24
N THR A 111 0.57 -11.73 19.03
CA THR A 111 1.97 -11.98 19.35
C THR A 111 2.37 -13.32 18.77
N TYR A 112 3.40 -13.33 17.92
CA TYR A 112 3.94 -14.57 17.38
C TYR A 112 4.81 -15.28 18.41
N LEU A 113 4.59 -16.59 18.59
CA LEU A 113 5.39 -17.39 19.50
C LEU A 113 6.80 -17.66 18.98
N ARG A 114 6.98 -17.56 17.66
CA ARG A 114 8.27 -17.75 16.98
C ARG A 114 8.27 -17.07 15.62
N ILE A 115 9.44 -16.73 15.13
CA ILE A 115 9.64 -16.27 13.76
C ILE A 115 9.50 -17.47 12.82
N PRO A 116 8.67 -17.40 11.76
CA PRO A 116 8.58 -18.46 10.76
C PRO A 116 9.95 -18.71 10.13
N PRO A 117 10.33 -19.95 9.82
CA PRO A 117 11.53 -20.22 9.06
C PRO A 117 11.43 -19.56 7.66
N ARG A 118 12.52 -19.01 7.20
CA ARG A 118 12.65 -18.45 5.84
C ARG A 118 13.03 -19.55 4.85
#